data_f800ed763bd99c8891cf0635f2ac4b93
#
_entry.id   f800ed763bd99c8891cf0635f2ac4b93
#
_cell.length_a   1.000
_cell.length_b   1.000
_cell.length_c   1.000
_cell.angle_alpha   90.00
_cell.angle_beta   90.00
_cell.angle_gamma   90.00
#
_symmetry.space_group_name_H-M   'P 1'
#
loop_
_entity.id
_entity.type
_entity.pdbx_description
1 polymer ?
#
loop_
_entity_poly.entity_id
_entity_poly.type
_entity_poly.pdbx_seq_one_letter_code
_entity_poly.pdbx_strand_id
1 'polypeptide(L)'
;IMKKISVITPCYNETEEALVDCTNQISKLFTNELKNYNYEHIICDNNSDENTVLALRKISSNDKNIKIILNAKNYGSVKSLFNGIKNSSGDAVLLFFPVDMQDPPEKIPEFVEKWEKGFDFVVGCRDKREEFFVMKNIRKFFYVLLKIFSKNKIPLNVTEFQLVDRKIVNKFIKLRNNFPFIRTLAFEYSENFETVKYTWRKRIYGKSKETMAAYINSAMNGLVSVSDTPFRLILILGCIISLISLFFGFFTL
;
A
#
# COMPACT_ATOMS: atom_id res chain seq x y z
N ILE A 1 29.67 -2.94 -2.18
CA ILE A 1 28.80 -1.76 -2.00
C ILE A 1 27.67 -2.19 -1.10
N MET A 2 27.44 -1.45 0.00
CA MET A 2 26.29 -1.71 0.89
C MET A 2 24.98 -1.48 0.12
N LYS A 3 24.06 -2.46 0.16
CA LYS A 3 22.73 -2.30 -0.41
C LYS A 3 21.94 -1.23 0.36
N LYS A 4 21.04 -0.57 -0.33
CA LYS A 4 20.21 0.51 0.22
C LYS A 4 18.74 0.12 0.22
N ILE A 5 18.04 0.45 1.29
CA ILE A 5 16.59 0.22 1.42
C ILE A 5 15.88 1.56 1.52
N SER A 6 14.84 1.77 0.71
CA SER A 6 13.96 2.92 0.82
C SER A 6 12.73 2.55 1.63
N VAL A 7 12.41 3.34 2.65
CA VAL A 7 11.16 3.21 3.42
C VAL A 7 10.24 4.35 3.02
N ILE A 8 8.99 4.05 2.62
CA ILE A 8 8.03 5.06 2.19
C ILE A 8 6.92 5.20 3.21
N THR A 9 6.74 6.42 3.71
CA THR A 9 5.72 6.76 4.71
C THR A 9 4.80 7.85 4.18
N PRO A 10 3.51 7.56 3.93
CA PRO A 10 2.53 8.60 3.66
C PRO A 10 2.18 9.35 4.95
N CYS A 11 2.03 10.66 4.84
CA CYS A 11 1.72 11.55 5.95
C CYS A 11 0.56 12.49 5.59
N TYR A 12 -0.36 12.70 6.53
CA TYR A 12 -1.42 13.70 6.41
C TYR A 12 -1.95 14.15 7.77
N ASN A 13 -1.64 15.39 8.18
CA ASN A 13 -2.03 16.00 9.45
C ASN A 13 -1.67 15.12 10.65
N GLU A 14 -0.43 14.68 10.73
CA GLU A 14 0.09 13.86 11.84
C GLU A 14 0.76 14.76 12.90
N THR A 15 0.76 14.31 14.16
CA THR A 15 1.39 15.05 15.25
C THR A 15 2.91 14.93 15.19
N GLU A 16 3.65 15.95 15.72
CA GLU A 16 5.10 15.92 15.81
C GLU A 16 5.60 14.68 16.57
N GLU A 17 4.93 14.30 17.65
CA GLU A 17 5.27 13.10 18.44
C GLU A 17 5.21 11.82 17.61
N ALA A 18 4.14 11.64 16.83
CA ALA A 18 3.96 10.47 15.97
C ALA A 18 5.04 10.40 14.87
N LEU A 19 5.38 11.55 14.28
CA LEU A 19 6.42 11.65 13.26
C LEU A 19 7.80 11.35 13.83
N VAL A 20 8.14 11.91 14.99
CA VAL A 20 9.41 11.69 15.67
C VAL A 20 9.54 10.22 16.07
N ASP A 21 8.50 9.62 16.63
CA ASP A 21 8.54 8.21 17.03
C ASP A 21 8.69 7.29 15.81
N CYS A 22 7.91 7.51 14.75
CA CYS A 22 8.00 6.76 13.50
C CYS A 22 9.42 6.81 12.91
N THR A 23 10.02 8.00 12.81
CA THR A 23 11.37 8.16 12.25
C THR A 23 12.45 7.57 13.15
N ASN A 24 12.31 7.69 14.47
CA ASN A 24 13.23 7.10 15.44
C ASN A 24 13.19 5.56 15.41
N GLN A 25 12.02 4.96 15.26
CA GLN A 25 11.87 3.49 15.14
C GLN A 25 12.62 2.97 13.91
N ILE A 26 12.46 3.62 12.75
CA ILE A 26 13.20 3.26 11.54
C ILE A 26 14.70 3.46 11.72
N SER A 27 15.13 4.60 12.24
CA SER A 27 16.56 4.89 12.49
C SER A 27 17.19 3.85 13.41
N LYS A 28 16.54 3.52 14.53
CA LYS A 28 16.99 2.47 15.47
C LYS A 28 17.10 1.10 14.81
N LEU A 29 16.16 0.75 13.94
CA LEU A 29 16.17 -0.51 13.22
C LEU A 29 17.43 -0.64 12.33
N PHE A 30 17.72 0.40 11.55
CA PHE A 30 18.90 0.41 10.68
C PHE A 30 20.22 0.56 11.44
N THR A 31 20.21 1.15 12.62
CA THR A 31 21.41 1.24 13.49
C THR A 31 21.71 -0.10 14.17
N ASN A 32 20.70 -0.89 14.55
CA ASN A 32 20.87 -2.08 15.38
C ASN A 32 20.79 -3.38 14.57
N GLU A 33 19.70 -3.61 13.85
CA GLU A 33 19.39 -4.90 13.20
C GLU A 33 19.81 -4.93 11.74
N LEU A 34 19.67 -3.81 11.04
CA LEU A 34 19.97 -3.66 9.60
C LEU A 34 21.22 -2.79 9.35
N LYS A 35 22.19 -2.82 10.26
CA LYS A 35 23.45 -2.02 10.18
C LYS A 35 24.30 -2.26 8.93
N ASN A 36 24.06 -3.37 8.24
CA ASN A 36 24.74 -3.72 6.99
C ASN A 36 24.06 -3.11 5.75
N TYR A 37 23.03 -2.29 5.93
CA TYR A 37 22.29 -1.60 4.87
C TYR A 37 22.34 -0.10 5.06
N ASN A 38 22.51 0.62 3.95
CA ASN A 38 22.15 2.03 3.89
C ASN A 38 20.62 2.15 3.82
N TYR A 39 20.07 3.28 4.24
CA TYR A 39 18.64 3.53 4.08
C TYR A 39 18.34 4.96 3.69
N GLU A 40 17.15 5.17 3.19
CA GLU A 40 16.47 6.44 3.12
C GLU A 40 15.03 6.26 3.58
N HIS A 41 14.54 7.20 4.36
CA HIS A 41 13.16 7.26 4.82
C HIS A 41 12.47 8.43 4.11
N ILE A 42 11.57 8.12 3.17
CA ILE A 42 10.86 9.11 2.36
C ILE A 42 9.47 9.31 2.95
N ILE A 43 9.23 10.49 3.51
CA ILE A 43 7.94 10.88 4.07
C ILE A 43 7.21 11.72 3.03
N CYS A 44 6.06 11.23 2.58
CA CYS A 44 5.24 11.88 1.56
C CYS A 44 4.09 12.62 2.22
N ASP A 45 4.27 13.91 2.44
CA ASP A 45 3.23 14.79 2.96
C ASP A 45 2.17 15.07 1.91
N ASN A 46 0.93 14.86 2.27
CA ASN A 46 -0.22 14.98 1.37
C ASN A 46 -0.98 16.30 1.54
N ASN A 47 -0.23 17.42 1.64
CA ASN A 47 -0.74 18.76 1.89
C ASN A 47 -1.37 18.88 3.29
N SER A 48 -0.56 18.62 4.30
CA SER A 48 -0.91 18.77 5.70
C SER A 48 -0.96 20.24 6.14
N ASP A 49 -1.41 20.45 7.36
CA ASP A 49 -1.34 21.73 8.05
C ASP A 49 0.11 22.19 8.30
N GLU A 50 0.26 23.45 8.65
CA GLU A 50 1.56 24.09 8.86
C GLU A 50 2.36 23.42 9.99
N ASN A 51 1.70 22.98 11.06
CA ASN A 51 2.37 22.34 12.21
C ASN A 51 3.03 21.03 11.79
N THR A 52 2.32 20.19 11.03
CA THR A 52 2.87 18.95 10.49
C THR A 52 4.06 19.22 9.57
N VAL A 53 3.97 20.22 8.68
CA VAL A 53 5.04 20.58 7.75
C VAL A 53 6.26 21.10 8.49
N LEU A 54 6.10 21.93 9.51
CA LEU A 54 7.19 22.42 10.36
C LEU A 54 7.90 21.27 11.10
N ALA A 55 7.13 20.33 11.67
CA ALA A 55 7.68 19.14 12.31
C ALA A 55 8.51 18.30 11.33
N LEU A 56 7.99 18.06 10.13
CA LEU A 56 8.72 17.33 9.07
C LEU A 56 10.03 18.02 8.70
N ARG A 57 10.01 19.33 8.48
CA ARG A 57 11.23 20.11 8.17
C ARG A 57 12.28 20.00 9.27
N LYS A 58 11.88 20.09 10.54
CA LYS A 58 12.75 19.93 11.71
C LYS A 58 13.38 18.54 11.76
N ILE A 59 12.58 17.48 11.52
CA ILE A 59 13.05 16.10 11.51
C ILE A 59 14.08 15.89 10.39
N SER A 60 13.78 16.32 9.17
CA SER A 60 14.68 16.12 8.02
C SER A 60 15.97 16.95 8.10
N SER A 61 15.98 18.09 8.82
CA SER A 61 17.21 18.85 9.05
C SER A 61 18.18 18.14 9.99
N ASN A 62 17.67 17.26 10.86
CA ASN A 62 18.46 16.53 11.87
C ASN A 62 18.96 15.17 11.39
N ASP A 63 18.35 14.57 10.35
CA ASP A 63 18.77 13.28 9.81
C ASP A 63 18.80 13.31 8.26
N LYS A 64 19.99 13.15 7.69
CA LYS A 64 20.23 13.14 6.24
C LYS A 64 19.58 11.97 5.51
N ASN A 65 19.22 10.91 6.21
CA ASN A 65 18.53 9.77 5.64
C ASN A 65 17.03 10.05 5.42
N ILE A 66 16.49 11.10 6.06
CA ILE A 66 15.08 11.47 5.95
C ILE A 66 14.89 12.46 4.82
N LYS A 67 14.02 12.09 3.88
CA LYS A 67 13.61 12.93 2.75
C LYS A 67 12.13 13.25 2.86
N ILE A 68 11.76 14.49 2.55
CA ILE A 68 10.37 14.92 2.57
C ILE A 68 9.93 15.27 1.15
N ILE A 69 8.76 14.76 0.78
CA ILE A 69 8.05 15.16 -0.44
C ILE A 69 6.78 15.88 -0.01
N LEU A 70 6.67 17.16 -0.33
CA LEU A 70 5.48 17.97 -0.07
C LEU A 70 4.60 17.99 -1.34
N ASN A 71 3.43 17.37 -1.28
CA ASN A 71 2.47 17.42 -2.37
C ASN A 71 1.74 18.77 -2.38
N ALA A 72 1.49 19.33 -3.55
CA ALA A 72 0.82 20.63 -3.72
C ALA A 72 -0.64 20.64 -3.27
N LYS A 73 -1.29 19.48 -3.17
CA LYS A 73 -2.64 19.30 -2.65
C LYS A 73 -2.84 17.87 -2.15
N ASN A 74 -3.93 17.61 -1.42
CA ASN A 74 -4.28 16.26 -1.03
C ASN A 74 -4.75 15.43 -2.23
N TYR A 75 -3.90 14.52 -2.69
CA TYR A 75 -4.16 13.59 -3.80
C TYR A 75 -4.70 12.23 -3.34
N GLY A 76 -4.86 12.01 -2.03
CA GLY A 76 -5.14 10.73 -1.41
C GLY A 76 -3.87 9.90 -1.14
N SER A 77 -3.99 8.94 -0.22
CA SER A 77 -2.86 8.14 0.28
C SER A 77 -2.13 7.37 -0.82
N VAL A 78 -2.86 6.76 -1.75
CA VAL A 78 -2.29 5.93 -2.83
C VAL A 78 -1.39 6.74 -3.76
N LYS A 79 -1.84 7.91 -4.21
CA LYS A 79 -1.04 8.75 -5.11
C LYS A 79 0.16 9.36 -4.40
N SER A 80 -0.01 9.76 -3.15
CA SER A 80 1.07 10.26 -2.30
C SER A 80 2.15 9.20 -2.11
N LEU A 81 1.75 7.98 -1.76
CA LEU A 81 2.64 6.83 -1.64
C LEU A 81 3.39 6.55 -2.95
N PHE A 82 2.68 6.53 -4.08
CA PHE A 82 3.28 6.27 -5.38
C PHE A 82 4.29 7.34 -5.79
N ASN A 83 4.08 8.60 -5.39
CA ASN A 83 5.04 9.66 -5.55
C ASN A 83 6.34 9.37 -4.78
N GLY A 84 6.24 8.88 -3.55
CA GLY A 84 7.39 8.43 -2.76
C GLY A 84 8.14 7.28 -3.42
N ILE A 85 7.43 6.26 -3.92
CA ILE A 85 8.02 5.14 -4.64
C ILE A 85 8.81 5.61 -5.87
N LYS A 86 8.27 6.55 -6.64
CA LYS A 86 8.94 7.13 -7.83
C LYS A 86 10.24 7.86 -7.47
N ASN A 87 10.30 8.47 -6.30
CA ASN A 87 11.46 9.24 -5.83
C ASN A 87 12.43 8.40 -4.98
N SER A 88 12.19 7.10 -4.83
CA SER A 88 13.06 6.18 -4.10
C SER A 88 14.25 5.73 -4.92
N SER A 89 15.39 5.46 -4.26
CA SER A 89 16.64 5.07 -4.89
C SER A 89 17.27 3.80 -4.32
N GLY A 90 16.63 3.16 -3.34
CA GLY A 90 17.13 1.93 -2.72
C GLY A 90 17.09 0.71 -3.64
N ASP A 91 17.92 -0.30 -3.36
CA ASP A 91 17.93 -1.60 -4.05
C ASP A 91 16.67 -2.40 -3.77
N ALA A 92 16.03 -2.17 -2.62
CA ALA A 92 14.68 -2.59 -2.31
C ALA A 92 13.86 -1.43 -1.73
N VAL A 93 12.54 -1.48 -1.86
CA VAL A 93 11.62 -0.44 -1.39
C VAL A 93 10.55 -1.06 -0.50
N LEU A 94 10.50 -0.65 0.74
CA LEU A 94 9.36 -0.88 1.63
C LEU A 94 8.25 0.09 1.22
N LEU A 95 7.25 -0.43 0.51
CA LEU A 95 6.26 0.38 -0.20
C LEU A 95 5.40 1.22 0.72
N PHE A 96 5.09 0.72 1.92
CA PHE A 96 4.20 1.38 2.85
C PHE A 96 4.60 1.12 4.29
N PHE A 97 4.93 2.17 5.03
CA PHE A 97 5.09 2.15 6.47
C PHE A 97 4.33 3.32 7.07
N PRO A 98 3.20 3.10 7.77
CA PRO A 98 2.36 4.19 8.25
C PRO A 98 2.94 4.85 9.50
N VAL A 99 2.72 6.16 9.65
CA VAL A 99 3.14 6.94 10.83
C VAL A 99 2.57 6.39 12.13
N ASP A 100 1.36 5.81 12.09
CA ASP A 100 0.65 5.27 13.26
C ASP A 100 1.17 3.92 13.75
N MET A 101 2.18 3.36 13.07
CA MET A 101 2.86 2.10 13.41
C MET A 101 1.93 0.91 13.68
N GLN A 102 0.76 0.89 13.03
CA GLN A 102 -0.13 -0.26 13.08
C GLN A 102 0.50 -1.51 12.46
N ASP A 103 1.37 -1.31 11.46
CA ASP A 103 2.22 -2.36 10.90
C ASP A 103 3.57 -2.34 11.64
N PRO A 104 4.00 -3.45 12.27
CA PRO A 104 5.10 -3.46 13.23
C PRO A 104 6.48 -3.31 12.58
N PRO A 105 7.28 -2.28 12.92
CA PRO A 105 8.60 -2.06 12.32
C PRO A 105 9.59 -3.20 12.58
N GLU A 106 9.48 -3.90 13.69
CA GLU A 106 10.31 -5.06 14.02
C GLU A 106 10.14 -6.25 13.08
N LYS A 107 9.17 -6.20 12.17
CA LYS A 107 9.03 -7.20 11.10
C LYS A 107 9.88 -6.88 9.87
N ILE A 108 10.37 -5.65 9.73
CA ILE A 108 11.16 -5.25 8.56
C ILE A 108 12.42 -6.11 8.37
N PRO A 109 13.18 -6.51 9.41
CA PRO A 109 14.32 -7.41 9.24
C PRO A 109 13.94 -8.77 8.64
N GLU A 110 12.78 -9.35 9.00
CA GLU A 110 12.29 -10.59 8.40
C GLU A 110 11.97 -10.42 6.90
N PHE A 111 11.47 -9.25 6.49
CA PHE A 111 11.25 -8.93 5.07
C PHE A 111 12.59 -8.85 4.32
N VAL A 112 13.58 -8.19 4.92
CA VAL A 112 14.91 -8.03 4.32
C VAL A 112 15.62 -9.40 4.20
N GLU A 113 15.54 -10.26 5.22
CA GLU A 113 16.12 -11.60 5.19
C GLU A 113 15.54 -12.45 4.04
N LYS A 114 14.21 -12.40 3.84
CA LYS A 114 13.56 -13.12 2.75
C LYS A 114 13.92 -12.54 1.40
N TRP A 115 14.01 -11.23 1.25
CA TRP A 115 14.48 -10.59 0.02
C TRP A 115 15.91 -11.00 -0.31
N GLU A 116 16.82 -11.09 0.66
CA GLU A 116 18.20 -11.57 0.46
C GLU A 116 18.27 -13.05 0.03
N LYS A 117 17.26 -13.85 0.38
CA LYS A 117 17.12 -15.22 -0.15
C LYS A 117 16.71 -15.29 -1.62
N GLY A 118 16.52 -14.14 -2.27
CA GLY A 118 16.26 -14.05 -3.71
C GLY A 118 14.79 -13.92 -4.10
N PHE A 119 13.88 -13.66 -3.14
CA PHE A 119 12.50 -13.34 -3.49
C PHE A 119 12.41 -11.93 -4.09
N ASP A 120 11.62 -11.79 -5.15
CA ASP A 120 11.43 -10.52 -5.85
C ASP A 120 10.66 -9.49 -5.02
N PHE A 121 9.78 -9.99 -4.16
CA PHE A 121 9.11 -9.18 -3.14
C PHE A 121 8.64 -10.05 -1.98
N VAL A 122 8.51 -9.40 -0.83
CA VAL A 122 8.02 -10.01 0.40
C VAL A 122 6.80 -9.21 0.86
N VAL A 123 5.68 -9.91 1.13
CA VAL A 123 4.42 -9.25 1.44
C VAL A 123 3.93 -9.58 2.85
N GLY A 124 3.50 -8.55 3.56
CA GLY A 124 2.88 -8.69 4.86
C GLY A 124 1.46 -9.24 4.77
N CYS A 125 1.18 -10.26 5.59
CA CYS A 125 -0.15 -10.84 5.73
C CYS A 125 -0.63 -10.67 7.16
N ARG A 126 -1.75 -9.99 7.35
CA ARG A 126 -2.36 -9.80 8.68
C ARG A 126 -3.02 -11.10 9.15
N ASP A 127 -2.47 -11.72 10.20
CA ASP A 127 -2.94 -13.01 10.72
C ASP A 127 -4.18 -12.84 11.61
N LYS A 128 -4.18 -11.83 12.48
CA LYS A 128 -5.28 -11.54 13.41
C LYS A 128 -5.75 -10.10 13.32
N ARG A 129 -7.06 -9.90 13.38
CA ARG A 129 -7.72 -8.61 13.54
C ARG A 129 -8.84 -8.74 14.57
N GLU A 130 -8.91 -7.78 15.49
CA GLU A 130 -10.09 -7.60 16.32
C GLU A 130 -11.14 -6.86 15.50
N GLU A 131 -12.07 -7.58 14.90
CA GLU A 131 -13.13 -7.02 14.05
C GLU A 131 -14.50 -7.56 14.43
N PHE A 132 -15.53 -6.73 14.21
CA PHE A 132 -16.92 -7.17 14.28
C PHE A 132 -17.21 -8.26 13.23
N PHE A 133 -18.01 -9.24 13.60
CA PHE A 133 -18.37 -10.40 12.77
C PHE A 133 -18.85 -10.01 11.36
N VAL A 134 -19.64 -8.93 11.23
CA VAL A 134 -20.15 -8.44 9.95
C VAL A 134 -19.01 -7.99 9.03
N MET A 135 -18.05 -7.19 9.53
CA MET A 135 -16.91 -6.72 8.75
C MET A 135 -15.99 -7.86 8.32
N LYS A 136 -15.83 -8.87 9.18
CA LYS A 136 -15.06 -10.07 8.85
C LYS A 136 -15.65 -10.80 7.64
N ASN A 137 -17.00 -10.94 7.58
CA ASN A 137 -17.68 -11.62 6.47
C ASN A 137 -17.63 -10.81 5.17
N ILE A 138 -17.83 -9.49 5.24
CA ILE A 138 -17.72 -8.57 4.07
C ILE A 138 -16.30 -8.69 3.49
N ARG A 139 -15.28 -8.65 4.33
CA ARG A 139 -13.90 -8.77 3.88
C ARG A 139 -13.61 -10.16 3.30
N LYS A 140 -14.08 -11.24 3.92
CA LYS A 140 -13.94 -12.61 3.39
C LYS A 140 -14.56 -12.70 2.00
N PHE A 141 -15.75 -12.15 1.82
CA PHE A 141 -16.42 -12.09 0.51
C PHE A 141 -15.60 -11.30 -0.51
N PHE A 142 -15.07 -10.14 -0.13
CA PHE A 142 -14.18 -9.35 -0.99
C PHE A 142 -12.95 -10.14 -1.45
N TYR A 143 -12.26 -10.85 -0.55
CA TYR A 143 -11.10 -11.67 -0.92
C TYR A 143 -11.49 -12.89 -1.78
N VAL A 144 -12.69 -13.45 -1.60
CA VAL A 144 -13.21 -14.50 -2.49
C VAL A 144 -13.41 -13.93 -3.90
N LEU A 145 -14.00 -12.74 -4.03
CA LEU A 145 -14.14 -12.06 -5.33
C LEU A 145 -12.77 -11.77 -5.96
N LEU A 146 -11.83 -11.22 -5.18
CA LEU A 146 -10.46 -11.00 -5.66
C LEU A 146 -9.83 -12.31 -6.18
N LYS A 147 -10.00 -13.41 -5.47
CA LYS A 147 -9.47 -14.71 -5.87
C LYS A 147 -10.12 -15.26 -7.16
N ILE A 148 -11.44 -15.07 -7.32
CA ILE A 148 -12.18 -15.50 -8.52
C ILE A 148 -11.76 -14.68 -9.74
N PHE A 149 -11.60 -13.36 -9.57
CA PHE A 149 -11.30 -12.45 -10.67
C PHE A 149 -9.80 -12.30 -10.94
N SER A 150 -8.96 -12.59 -9.97
CA SER A 150 -7.49 -12.51 -10.16
C SER A 150 -6.98 -13.72 -10.94
N LYS A 151 -6.15 -13.46 -11.94
CA LYS A 151 -5.36 -14.48 -12.61
C LYS A 151 -4.19 -14.97 -11.78
N ASN A 152 -3.76 -14.17 -10.80
CA ASN A 152 -2.59 -14.41 -9.97
C ASN A 152 -2.98 -15.05 -8.63
N LYS A 153 -2.12 -15.90 -8.09
CA LYS A 153 -2.31 -16.54 -6.78
C LYS A 153 -2.00 -15.55 -5.65
N ILE A 154 -2.92 -14.62 -5.40
CA ILE A 154 -2.78 -13.62 -4.33
C ILE A 154 -3.16 -14.27 -2.99
N PRO A 155 -2.26 -14.28 -1.98
CA PRO A 155 -2.57 -14.77 -0.64
C PRO A 155 -3.68 -13.96 0.02
N LEU A 156 -4.40 -14.59 0.96
CA LEU A 156 -5.42 -13.89 1.75
C LEU A 156 -4.76 -12.89 2.72
N ASN A 157 -5.47 -11.81 3.02
CA ASN A 157 -5.07 -10.79 3.99
C ASN A 157 -3.74 -10.06 3.68
N VAL A 158 -3.32 -10.03 2.42
CA VAL A 158 -2.17 -9.23 1.99
C VAL A 158 -2.39 -7.74 2.27
N THR A 159 -1.30 -7.03 2.50
CA THR A 159 -1.31 -5.61 2.84
C THR A 159 -0.38 -4.82 1.92
N GLU A 160 -0.38 -3.50 2.07
CA GLU A 160 0.58 -2.61 1.41
C GLU A 160 1.97 -2.64 2.07
N PHE A 161 2.09 -3.22 3.28
CA PHE A 161 3.37 -3.42 3.96
C PHE A 161 4.16 -4.51 3.24
N GLN A 162 4.96 -4.11 2.25
CA GLN A 162 5.69 -4.97 1.32
C GLN A 162 7.08 -4.42 1.07
N LEU A 163 8.07 -5.31 1.08
CA LEU A 163 9.42 -5.00 0.59
C LEU A 163 9.54 -5.53 -0.84
N VAL A 164 9.83 -4.66 -1.79
CA VAL A 164 9.85 -4.98 -3.21
C VAL A 164 11.22 -4.65 -3.81
N ASP A 165 11.80 -5.59 -4.53
CA ASP A 165 13.07 -5.42 -5.24
C ASP A 165 13.00 -4.29 -6.27
N ARG A 166 14.09 -3.57 -6.46
CA ARG A 166 14.21 -2.45 -7.40
C ARG A 166 13.80 -2.83 -8.81
N LYS A 167 14.09 -4.05 -9.26
CA LYS A 167 13.72 -4.51 -10.61
C LYS A 167 12.21 -4.50 -10.83
N ILE A 168 11.41 -4.83 -9.79
CA ILE A 168 9.95 -4.78 -9.84
C ILE A 168 9.46 -3.34 -9.71
N VAL A 169 10.04 -2.56 -8.77
CA VAL A 169 9.70 -1.14 -8.60
C VAL A 169 9.91 -0.35 -9.89
N ASN A 170 10.98 -0.64 -10.65
CA ASN A 170 11.23 0.01 -11.93
C ASN A 170 10.14 -0.28 -12.99
N LYS A 171 9.41 -1.40 -12.87
CA LYS A 171 8.22 -1.67 -13.70
C LYS A 171 7.04 -0.81 -13.25
N PHE A 172 6.85 -0.62 -11.92
CA PHE A 172 5.80 0.25 -11.38
C PHE A 172 5.93 1.69 -11.85
N ILE A 173 7.16 2.23 -11.79
CA ILE A 173 7.45 3.63 -12.16
C ILE A 173 7.06 3.93 -13.61
N LYS A 174 7.13 2.94 -14.49
CA LYS A 174 6.76 3.08 -15.91
C LYS A 174 5.25 3.05 -16.15
N LEU A 175 4.45 2.68 -15.15
CA LEU A 175 2.99 2.68 -15.28
C LEU A 175 2.45 4.10 -15.46
N ARG A 176 1.60 4.27 -16.46
CA ARG A 176 0.77 5.47 -16.66
C ARG A 176 -0.57 5.38 -15.92
N ASN A 177 -0.71 4.40 -15.00
CA ASN A 177 -1.95 4.21 -14.26
C ASN A 177 -2.12 5.30 -13.19
N ASN A 178 -3.27 5.97 -13.20
CA ASN A 178 -3.58 7.04 -12.24
C ASN A 178 -3.99 6.53 -10.86
N PHE A 179 -4.32 5.24 -10.71
CA PHE A 179 -4.81 4.62 -9.48
C PHE A 179 -4.29 3.17 -9.34
N PRO A 180 -2.97 2.97 -9.18
CA PRO A 180 -2.43 1.63 -8.97
C PRO A 180 -2.92 1.08 -7.63
N PHE A 181 -3.38 -0.17 -7.63
CA PHE A 181 -3.73 -0.86 -6.38
C PHE A 181 -2.46 -1.48 -5.79
N ILE A 182 -1.75 -0.72 -4.96
CA ILE A 182 -0.41 -1.04 -4.42
C ILE A 182 -0.37 -2.43 -3.81
N ARG A 183 -1.44 -2.84 -3.11
CA ARG A 183 -1.54 -4.14 -2.41
C ARG A 183 -1.29 -5.35 -3.30
N THR A 184 -1.71 -5.30 -4.54
CA THR A 184 -1.60 -6.43 -5.49
C THR A 184 -0.65 -6.16 -6.64
N LEU A 185 -0.12 -4.94 -6.73
CA LEU A 185 0.66 -4.49 -7.88
C LEU A 185 1.92 -5.35 -8.13
N ALA A 186 2.61 -5.79 -7.07
CA ALA A 186 3.80 -6.62 -7.21
C ALA A 186 3.51 -7.99 -7.84
N PHE A 187 2.32 -8.56 -7.56
CA PHE A 187 1.89 -9.85 -8.10
C PHE A 187 1.65 -9.83 -9.62
N GLU A 188 1.48 -8.64 -10.22
CA GLU A 188 1.34 -8.52 -11.69
C GLU A 188 2.68 -8.71 -12.41
N TYR A 189 3.80 -8.57 -11.68
CA TYR A 189 5.14 -8.55 -12.26
C TYR A 189 6.04 -9.71 -11.85
N SER A 190 5.68 -10.45 -10.81
CA SER A 190 6.41 -11.63 -10.37
C SER A 190 5.54 -12.60 -9.58
N GLU A 191 5.82 -13.88 -9.72
CA GLU A 191 5.29 -14.97 -8.91
C GLU A 191 6.29 -15.42 -7.82
N ASN A 192 7.52 -14.90 -7.85
CA ASN A 192 8.58 -15.21 -6.89
C ASN A 192 8.48 -14.31 -5.66
N PHE A 193 7.60 -14.66 -4.75
CA PHE A 193 7.36 -13.92 -3.51
C PHE A 193 7.30 -14.80 -2.27
N GLU A 194 7.43 -14.16 -1.12
CA GLU A 194 7.24 -14.81 0.19
C GLU A 194 6.35 -13.94 1.09
N THR A 195 5.80 -14.55 2.12
CA THR A 195 4.88 -13.88 3.05
C THR A 195 5.47 -13.74 4.44
N VAL A 196 5.19 -12.64 5.12
CA VAL A 196 5.46 -12.41 6.54
C VAL A 196 4.16 -12.22 7.26
N LYS A 197 3.84 -13.12 8.18
CA LYS A 197 2.65 -13.02 9.02
C LYS A 197 2.91 -12.08 10.19
N TYR A 198 1.94 -11.20 10.46
CA TYR A 198 2.01 -10.31 11.61
C TYR A 198 0.64 -9.97 12.16
N THR A 199 0.63 -9.57 13.44
CA THR A 199 -0.59 -9.06 14.09
C THR A 199 -0.68 -7.56 13.87
N TRP A 200 -1.79 -7.10 13.29
CA TRP A 200 -2.07 -5.70 13.13
C TRP A 200 -2.37 -5.05 14.48
N ARG A 201 -1.67 -3.95 14.79
CA ARG A 201 -1.76 -3.28 16.09
C ARG A 201 -2.85 -2.23 16.12
N LYS A 202 -3.30 -1.92 17.31
CA LYS A 202 -4.11 -0.70 17.51
C LYS A 202 -3.22 0.50 17.23
N ARG A 203 -3.81 1.53 16.64
CA ARG A 203 -3.17 2.80 16.38
C ARG A 203 -2.67 3.40 17.70
N ILE A 204 -1.40 3.83 17.73
CA ILE A 204 -0.80 4.46 18.90
C ILE A 204 -1.18 5.95 18.92
N TYR A 205 -1.16 6.60 17.76
CA TYR A 205 -1.43 8.03 17.60
C TYR A 205 -2.64 8.29 16.73
N GLY A 206 -3.38 9.37 17.06
CA GLY A 206 -4.46 9.90 16.23
C GLY A 206 -5.71 9.01 16.12
N LYS A 207 -6.62 9.44 15.25
CA LYS A 207 -7.87 8.71 14.91
C LYS A 207 -7.87 8.43 13.41
N SER A 208 -8.55 7.36 12.99
CA SER A 208 -8.72 7.07 11.56
C SER A 208 -9.45 8.24 10.88
N LYS A 209 -8.86 8.75 9.81
CA LYS A 209 -9.43 9.80 8.95
C LYS A 209 -10.16 9.19 7.74
N GLU A 210 -10.13 7.86 7.59
CA GLU A 210 -10.79 7.18 6.49
C GLU A 210 -12.30 7.09 6.74
N THR A 211 -13.06 7.48 5.72
CA THR A 211 -14.51 7.40 5.70
C THR A 211 -14.99 6.06 5.13
N MET A 212 -16.24 5.66 5.42
CA MET A 212 -16.85 4.47 4.82
C MET A 212 -16.85 4.54 3.28
N ALA A 213 -17.07 5.72 2.72
CA ALA A 213 -16.98 5.94 1.27
C ALA A 213 -15.57 5.67 0.73
N ALA A 214 -14.52 6.04 1.46
CA ALA A 214 -13.13 5.75 1.08
C ALA A 214 -12.84 4.24 1.09
N TYR A 215 -13.38 3.49 2.07
CA TYR A 215 -13.26 2.02 2.10
C TYR A 215 -13.95 1.37 0.91
N ILE A 216 -15.18 1.80 0.56
CA ILE A 216 -15.91 1.28 -0.60
C ILE A 216 -15.15 1.58 -1.90
N ASN A 217 -14.69 2.83 -2.07
CA ASN A 217 -13.90 3.22 -3.24
C ASN A 217 -12.59 2.42 -3.36
N SER A 218 -11.90 2.17 -2.25
CA SER A 218 -10.69 1.34 -2.23
C SER A 218 -10.98 -0.11 -2.60
N ALA A 219 -12.10 -0.67 -2.14
CA ALA A 219 -12.52 -2.02 -2.49
C ALA A 219 -12.88 -2.13 -3.98
N MET A 220 -13.64 -1.17 -4.52
CA MET A 220 -13.98 -1.11 -5.94
C MET A 220 -12.74 -0.97 -6.82
N ASN A 221 -11.83 -0.05 -6.47
CA ASN A 221 -10.56 0.11 -7.16
C ASN A 221 -9.72 -1.17 -7.12
N GLY A 222 -9.73 -1.90 -6.00
CA GLY A 222 -9.05 -3.18 -5.87
C GLY A 222 -9.58 -4.24 -6.83
N LEU A 223 -10.91 -4.38 -6.94
CA LEU A 223 -11.54 -5.34 -7.88
C LEU A 223 -11.22 -5.00 -9.33
N VAL A 224 -11.35 -3.73 -9.69
CA VAL A 224 -11.11 -3.22 -11.05
C VAL A 224 -9.64 -3.34 -11.46
N SER A 225 -8.71 -3.13 -10.53
CA SER A 225 -7.27 -3.22 -10.80
C SER A 225 -6.80 -4.65 -11.07
N VAL A 226 -7.47 -5.63 -10.48
CA VAL A 226 -7.07 -7.04 -10.56
C VAL A 226 -7.61 -7.72 -11.81
N SER A 227 -8.74 -7.25 -12.37
CA SER A 227 -9.36 -7.89 -13.54
C SER A 227 -10.39 -7.00 -14.25
N ASP A 228 -10.42 -7.10 -15.58
CA ASP A 228 -11.46 -6.50 -16.42
C ASP A 228 -12.77 -7.31 -16.41
N THR A 229 -12.79 -8.49 -15.79
CA THR A 229 -13.94 -9.40 -15.80
C THR A 229 -15.22 -8.77 -15.25
N PRO A 230 -15.20 -7.98 -14.15
CA PRO A 230 -16.41 -7.30 -13.67
C PRO A 230 -17.06 -6.39 -14.74
N PHE A 231 -16.23 -5.65 -15.48
CA PHE A 231 -16.73 -4.78 -16.56
C PHE A 231 -17.32 -5.57 -17.71
N ARG A 232 -16.66 -6.66 -18.12
CA ARG A 232 -17.16 -7.54 -19.20
C ARG A 232 -18.49 -8.16 -18.82
N LEU A 233 -18.68 -8.59 -17.56
CA LEU A 233 -19.95 -9.12 -17.07
C LEU A 233 -21.07 -8.07 -17.10
N ILE A 234 -20.79 -6.84 -16.64
CA ILE A 234 -21.77 -5.75 -16.69
C ILE A 234 -22.14 -5.42 -18.14
N LEU A 235 -21.19 -5.39 -19.04
CA LEU A 235 -21.42 -5.13 -20.46
C LEU A 235 -22.28 -6.22 -21.09
N ILE A 236 -21.97 -7.49 -20.85
CA ILE A 236 -22.77 -8.64 -21.35
C ILE A 236 -24.20 -8.58 -20.79
N LEU A 237 -24.37 -8.35 -19.49
CA LEU A 237 -25.69 -8.22 -18.87
C LEU A 237 -26.47 -7.04 -19.45
N GLY A 238 -25.82 -5.89 -19.67
CA GLY A 238 -26.43 -4.73 -20.30
C GLY A 238 -26.91 -5.03 -21.73
N CYS A 239 -26.09 -5.73 -22.52
CA CYS A 239 -26.49 -6.18 -23.88
C CYS A 239 -27.69 -7.15 -23.84
N ILE A 240 -27.67 -8.11 -22.91
CA ILE A 240 -28.78 -9.07 -22.77
C ILE A 240 -30.10 -8.34 -22.42
N ILE A 241 -30.06 -7.45 -21.41
CA ILE A 241 -31.23 -6.68 -20.99
C ILE A 241 -31.73 -5.79 -22.14
N SER A 242 -30.83 -5.15 -22.88
CA SER A 242 -31.19 -4.33 -24.04
C SER A 242 -31.88 -5.16 -25.14
N LEU A 243 -31.36 -6.34 -25.46
CA LEU A 243 -31.98 -7.25 -26.45
C LEU A 243 -33.35 -7.73 -26.00
N ILE A 244 -33.51 -8.11 -24.72
CA ILE A 244 -34.80 -8.51 -24.16
C ILE A 244 -35.79 -7.35 -24.23
N SER A 245 -35.37 -6.13 -23.87
CA SER A 245 -36.24 -4.95 -23.93
C SER A 245 -36.68 -4.63 -25.36
N LEU A 246 -35.78 -4.73 -26.33
CA LEU A 246 -36.09 -4.57 -27.75
C LEU A 246 -37.09 -5.61 -28.23
N PHE A 247 -36.89 -6.88 -27.85
CA PHE A 247 -37.78 -7.95 -28.19
C PHE A 247 -39.22 -7.69 -27.67
N PHE A 248 -39.35 -7.39 -26.37
CA PHE A 248 -40.66 -7.06 -25.80
C PHE A 248 -41.25 -5.78 -26.40
N GLY A 249 -40.47 -4.75 -26.67
CA GLY A 249 -40.92 -3.52 -27.30
C GLY A 249 -41.48 -3.75 -28.72
N PHE A 250 -40.90 -4.69 -29.44
CA PHE A 250 -41.40 -5.06 -30.79
C PHE A 250 -42.74 -5.80 -30.78
N PHE A 251 -43.02 -6.56 -29.70
CA PHE A 251 -44.28 -7.28 -29.53
C PHE A 251 -45.40 -6.46 -28.87
N THR A 252 -45.08 -5.29 -28.31
CA THR A 252 -46.07 -4.40 -27.66
C THR A 252 -46.52 -3.23 -28.54
N LEU A 253 -45.86 -3.03 -29.68
CA LEU A 253 -46.27 -2.13 -30.79
C LEU A 253 -47.15 -2.87 -31.79
#